data_0c15acef88e6cfbfe2e7882d25c2248e
#
_entry.id   0c15acef88e6cfbfe2e7882d25c2248e
#
_cell.length_a   1.000
_cell.length_b   1.000
_cell.length_c   1.000
_cell.angle_alpha   90.00
_cell.angle_beta   90.00
_cell.angle_gamma   90.00
#
_symmetry.space_group_name_H-M   'P 1'
#
loop_
_entity.id
_entity.type
_entity.pdbx_description
1 polymer ?
#
loop_
_entity_poly.entity_id
_entity_poly.type
_entity_poly.pdbx_seq_one_letter_code
_entity_poly.pdbx_strand_id
1 'polypeptide(L)'
;IFLTLLLFSSIFAQANRLLTLVPTAHASSIGNVSLPMMNPARNHIMKDRFTFGKVNWLGNIVSGMNYLHGNLEKGAWDASVLIFNYGQQLETDINGVVTGEFSPMSSVWSAGWGGLVKGYNVGFTAKFISHDLYVQRTFGTAFDVATYLPKVYKDLDIDVALRNFGFAPKFGDTETMLPTSLNVGMTYPYKEWTFYEQHNFFKKFHTFGSGVSYNYNNMIWGKAGYYWDKHHDLSYPTFGMDLKYDRYFIGFSYIYGDETLPVSNTFRLTINLEL
;
A
#
# COMPACT_ATOMS: atom_id res chain seq x y z
N ILE A 1 27.48 -16.14 10.86
CA ILE A 1 27.81 -14.75 10.44
C ILE A 1 27.31 -14.50 9.00
N PHE A 2 27.55 -15.39 8.03
CA PHE A 2 27.10 -15.18 6.64
C PHE A 2 25.58 -15.26 6.47
N LEU A 3 24.89 -16.14 7.19
CA LEU A 3 23.43 -16.28 7.11
C LEU A 3 22.71 -15.10 7.79
N THR A 4 23.24 -14.61 8.90
CA THR A 4 22.73 -13.42 9.59
C THR A 4 22.90 -12.15 8.74
N LEU A 5 24.03 -11.98 8.06
CA LEU A 5 24.26 -10.85 7.13
C LEU A 5 23.32 -10.88 5.93
N LEU A 6 22.98 -12.06 5.39
CA LEU A 6 22.03 -12.22 4.29
C LEU A 6 20.58 -11.90 4.73
N LEU A 7 20.19 -12.27 5.95
CA LEU A 7 18.89 -11.91 6.52
C LEU A 7 18.80 -10.40 6.78
N PHE A 8 19.84 -9.77 7.30
CA PHE A 8 19.89 -8.31 7.49
C PHE A 8 19.80 -7.57 6.15
N SER A 9 20.52 -7.99 5.11
CA SER A 9 20.43 -7.32 3.79
C SER A 9 19.03 -7.42 3.18
N SER A 10 18.30 -8.50 3.40
CA SER A 10 16.92 -8.66 2.93
C SER A 10 15.93 -7.80 3.72
N ILE A 11 16.13 -7.63 5.03
CA ILE A 11 15.31 -6.75 5.87
C ILE A 11 15.51 -5.28 5.46
N PHE A 12 16.75 -4.83 5.22
CA PHE A 12 17.04 -3.47 4.75
C PHE A 12 16.45 -3.19 3.37
N ALA A 13 16.48 -4.16 2.45
CA ALA A 13 15.85 -4.01 1.15
C ALA A 13 14.30 -3.93 1.26
N GLN A 14 13.71 -4.57 2.27
CA GLN A 14 12.25 -4.55 2.49
C GLN A 14 11.77 -3.32 3.28
N ALA A 15 12.60 -2.71 4.12
CA ALA A 15 12.20 -1.59 4.97
C ALA A 15 11.57 -0.44 4.16
N ASN A 16 12.14 -0.08 3.02
CA ASN A 16 11.59 0.98 2.18
C ASN A 16 10.43 0.51 1.28
N ARG A 17 10.23 -0.80 1.09
CA ARG A 17 9.06 -1.34 0.37
C ARG A 17 7.75 -1.13 1.11
N LEU A 18 7.79 -0.86 2.41
CA LEU A 18 6.63 -0.46 3.22
C LEU A 18 5.83 0.67 2.55
N LEU A 19 6.51 1.61 1.89
CA LEU A 19 5.90 2.72 1.16
C LEU A 19 5.18 2.32 -0.14
N THR A 20 5.39 1.10 -0.63
CA THR A 20 4.75 0.57 -1.84
C THR A 20 3.64 -0.43 -1.54
N LEU A 21 3.45 -0.78 -0.27
CA LEU A 21 2.37 -1.68 0.13
C LEU A 21 1.01 -1.06 -0.14
N VAL A 22 0.11 -1.89 -0.63
CA VAL A 22 -1.30 -1.52 -0.82
C VAL A 22 -2.07 -1.92 0.43
N PRO A 23 -2.53 -0.96 1.25
CA PRO A 23 -3.03 -1.27 2.58
C PRO A 23 -4.47 -1.76 2.61
N THR A 24 -5.28 -1.48 1.57
CA THR A 24 -6.71 -1.78 1.56
C THR A 24 -7.04 -3.03 0.74
N ALA A 25 -8.06 -3.78 1.18
CA ALA A 25 -8.59 -4.92 0.44
C ALA A 25 -9.14 -4.49 -0.93
N HIS A 26 -9.80 -3.34 -1.00
CA HIS A 26 -10.34 -2.80 -2.25
C HIS A 26 -9.24 -2.65 -3.31
N ALA A 27 -8.19 -1.89 -3.02
CA ALA A 27 -7.11 -1.66 -3.97
C ALA A 27 -6.35 -2.95 -4.33
N SER A 28 -6.17 -3.85 -3.36
CA SER A 28 -5.53 -5.14 -3.60
C SER A 28 -6.33 -6.03 -4.53
N SER A 29 -7.65 -6.07 -4.38
CA SER A 29 -8.53 -6.94 -5.18
C SER A 29 -8.65 -6.57 -6.65
N ILE A 30 -8.21 -5.37 -7.03
CA ILE A 30 -8.22 -4.86 -8.41
C ILE A 30 -6.79 -4.72 -8.96
N GLY A 31 -5.89 -5.67 -8.64
CA GLY A 31 -4.53 -5.68 -9.16
C GLY A 31 -3.60 -4.65 -8.50
N ASN A 32 -3.78 -4.33 -7.21
CA ASN A 32 -3.02 -3.30 -6.49
C ASN A 32 -3.16 -1.88 -7.07
N VAL A 33 -4.28 -1.57 -7.71
CA VAL A 33 -4.60 -0.21 -8.15
C VAL A 33 -5.02 0.62 -6.95
N SER A 34 -4.16 1.50 -6.48
CA SER A 34 -4.34 2.26 -5.24
C SER A 34 -4.63 3.74 -5.44
N LEU A 35 -4.21 4.32 -6.56
CA LEU A 35 -4.32 5.76 -6.81
C LEU A 35 -5.73 6.31 -6.66
N PRO A 36 -6.79 5.70 -7.21
CA PRO A 36 -8.13 6.26 -7.11
C PRO A 36 -8.62 6.45 -5.67
N MET A 37 -8.01 5.76 -4.70
CA MET A 37 -8.41 5.78 -3.29
C MET A 37 -7.41 6.48 -2.37
N MET A 38 -6.15 6.60 -2.82
CA MET A 38 -5.03 7.10 -2.03
C MET A 38 -4.38 8.33 -2.67
N ASN A 39 -5.03 8.95 -3.65
CA ASN A 39 -4.60 10.19 -4.25
C ASN A 39 -5.07 11.37 -3.38
N PRO A 40 -4.17 12.11 -2.71
CA PRO A 40 -4.58 13.23 -1.87
C PRO A 40 -5.35 14.31 -2.64
N ALA A 41 -5.16 14.44 -3.95
CA ALA A 41 -5.90 15.39 -4.78
C ALA A 41 -7.43 15.10 -4.84
N ARG A 42 -7.86 13.93 -4.41
CA ARG A 42 -9.27 13.54 -4.33
C ARG A 42 -9.91 13.81 -2.96
N ASN A 43 -9.14 14.12 -1.91
CA ASN A 43 -9.66 14.21 -0.54
C ASN A 43 -10.89 15.12 -0.43
N HIS A 44 -10.86 16.31 -1.02
CA HIS A 44 -11.94 17.29 -0.95
C HIS A 44 -13.26 16.89 -1.65
N ILE A 45 -13.23 15.83 -2.45
CA ILE A 45 -14.43 15.29 -3.16
C ILE A 45 -14.86 13.93 -2.62
N MET A 46 -14.06 13.30 -1.78
CA MET A 46 -14.40 12.03 -1.15
C MET A 46 -15.26 12.28 0.09
N LYS A 47 -16.04 11.29 0.48
CA LYS A 47 -16.78 11.34 1.75
C LYS A 47 -15.83 11.20 2.92
N ASP A 48 -16.16 11.88 4.01
CA ASP A 48 -15.49 11.70 5.29
C ASP A 48 -15.60 10.24 5.71
N ARG A 49 -14.46 9.63 6.07
CA ARG A 49 -14.44 8.20 6.43
C ARG A 49 -13.26 7.85 7.32
N PHE A 50 -13.47 6.83 8.12
CA PHE A 50 -12.41 6.12 8.83
C PHE A 50 -12.21 4.74 8.19
N THR A 51 -10.97 4.40 7.87
CA THR A 51 -10.58 3.11 7.30
C THR A 51 -9.66 2.38 8.27
N PHE A 52 -9.93 1.11 8.52
CA PHE A 52 -9.03 0.20 9.23
C PHE A 52 -8.80 -1.06 8.40
N GLY A 53 -7.54 -1.46 8.27
CA GLY A 53 -7.16 -2.66 7.53
C GLY A 53 -6.15 -3.51 8.30
N LYS A 54 -6.28 -4.83 8.16
CA LYS A 54 -5.32 -5.82 8.66
C LYS A 54 -4.96 -6.79 7.54
N VAL A 55 -3.68 -7.09 7.44
CA VAL A 55 -3.14 -8.03 6.46
C VAL A 55 -2.18 -8.98 7.15
N ASN A 56 -2.40 -10.28 6.98
CA ASN A 56 -1.41 -11.29 7.29
C ASN A 56 -0.49 -11.40 6.07
N TRP A 57 0.75 -10.94 6.23
CA TRP A 57 1.69 -10.80 5.13
C TRP A 57 2.72 -11.94 5.17
N LEU A 58 2.95 -12.60 4.03
CA LEU A 58 3.93 -13.68 3.89
C LEU A 58 3.82 -14.77 4.99
N GLY A 59 2.60 -15.07 5.44
CA GLY A 59 2.35 -16.02 6.54
C GLY A 59 2.88 -17.43 6.28
N ASN A 60 3.09 -17.79 5.02
CA ASN A 60 3.69 -19.08 4.61
C ASN A 60 5.23 -19.10 4.78
N ILE A 61 5.87 -17.92 4.92
CA ILE A 61 7.33 -17.79 5.01
C ILE A 61 7.76 -17.42 6.42
N VAL A 62 7.09 -16.44 7.05
CA VAL A 62 7.41 -15.94 8.38
C VAL A 62 6.15 -15.90 9.23
N SER A 63 6.15 -16.68 10.31
CA SER A 63 5.05 -16.67 11.26
C SER A 63 4.92 -15.31 11.94
N GLY A 64 3.69 -14.80 12.02
CA GLY A 64 3.37 -13.54 12.71
C GLY A 64 3.69 -12.27 11.93
N MET A 65 4.21 -12.36 10.68
CA MET A 65 4.39 -11.18 9.84
C MET A 65 3.03 -10.61 9.41
N ASN A 66 2.80 -9.36 9.74
CA ASN A 66 1.53 -8.70 9.42
C ASN A 66 1.70 -7.18 9.32
N TYR A 67 0.72 -6.51 8.75
CA TYR A 67 0.61 -5.06 8.87
C TYR A 67 -0.81 -4.61 9.17
N LEU A 68 -0.88 -3.47 9.87
CA LEU A 68 -2.10 -2.76 10.22
C LEU A 68 -2.08 -1.40 9.52
N HIS A 69 -3.23 -0.98 9.05
CA HIS A 69 -3.42 0.34 8.43
C HIS A 69 -4.63 1.03 9.05
N GLY A 70 -4.46 2.28 9.46
CA GLY A 70 -5.54 3.17 9.86
C GLY A 70 -5.49 4.44 9.02
N ASN A 71 -6.63 4.93 8.55
CA ASN A 71 -6.73 6.20 7.81
C ASN A 71 -8.00 6.93 8.21
N LEU A 72 -7.88 8.23 8.46
CA LEU A 72 -8.98 9.16 8.68
C LEU A 72 -8.97 10.20 7.57
N GLU A 73 -10.03 10.27 6.81
CA GLU A 73 -10.29 11.30 5.79
C GLU A 73 -11.40 12.21 6.29
N LYS A 74 -11.15 13.52 6.29
CA LYS A 74 -12.13 14.53 6.70
C LYS A 74 -11.99 15.80 5.87
N GLY A 75 -12.96 16.05 5.01
CA GLY A 75 -12.93 17.16 4.06
C GLY A 75 -11.69 17.11 3.17
N ALA A 76 -10.89 18.17 3.17
CA ALA A 76 -9.67 18.26 2.37
C ALA A 76 -8.46 17.52 2.96
N TRP A 77 -8.55 16.98 4.18
CA TRP A 77 -7.43 16.42 4.93
C TRP A 77 -7.55 14.92 5.09
N ASP A 78 -6.40 14.25 5.11
CA ASP A 78 -6.27 12.88 5.56
C ASP A 78 -5.09 12.72 6.54
N ALA A 79 -5.21 11.72 7.42
CA ALA A 79 -4.14 11.27 8.27
C ALA A 79 -4.14 9.75 8.34
N SER A 80 -2.97 9.13 8.15
CA SER A 80 -2.88 7.68 8.19
C SER A 80 -1.68 7.16 8.94
N VAL A 81 -1.80 5.92 9.40
CA VAL A 81 -0.71 5.14 9.97
C VAL A 81 -0.69 3.75 9.35
N LEU A 82 0.49 3.29 9.00
CA LEU A 82 0.74 1.91 8.60
C LEU A 82 1.84 1.36 9.50
N ILE A 83 1.54 0.26 10.20
CA ILE A 83 2.46 -0.41 11.12
C ILE A 83 2.72 -1.79 10.56
N PHE A 84 3.98 -2.11 10.30
CA PHE A 84 4.43 -3.39 9.80
C PHE A 84 5.23 -4.12 10.87
N ASN A 85 4.77 -5.31 11.24
CA ASN A 85 5.45 -6.22 12.15
C ASN A 85 6.11 -7.33 11.33
N TYR A 86 7.43 -7.51 11.50
CA TYR A 86 8.21 -8.52 10.77
C TYR A 86 8.11 -9.93 11.39
N GLY A 87 7.25 -10.11 12.40
CA GLY A 87 7.15 -11.36 13.15
C GLY A 87 8.25 -11.50 14.21
N GLN A 88 8.15 -12.59 14.96
CA GLN A 88 9.11 -12.91 16.00
C GLN A 88 10.38 -13.49 15.41
N GLN A 89 11.53 -12.97 15.82
CA GLN A 89 12.86 -13.39 15.39
C GLN A 89 13.63 -13.91 16.60
N LEU A 90 14.45 -14.94 16.41
CA LEU A 90 15.31 -15.48 17.44
C LEU A 90 16.65 -14.72 17.46
N GLU A 91 17.06 -14.29 18.63
CA GLU A 91 18.42 -13.82 18.87
C GLU A 91 19.31 -15.02 19.16
N THR A 92 20.45 -15.12 18.49
CA THR A 92 21.42 -16.20 18.68
C THR A 92 22.80 -15.64 18.96
N ASP A 93 23.55 -16.29 19.85
CA ASP A 93 24.97 -15.98 20.07
C ASP A 93 25.85 -16.44 18.87
N ILE A 94 27.16 -16.20 18.98
CA ILE A 94 28.14 -16.59 17.95
C ILE A 94 28.22 -18.11 17.73
N ASN A 95 27.75 -18.91 18.70
CA ASN A 95 27.73 -20.37 18.64
C ASN A 95 26.39 -20.92 18.11
N GLY A 96 25.43 -20.04 17.81
CA GLY A 96 24.09 -20.40 17.35
C GLY A 96 23.12 -20.76 18.48
N VAL A 97 23.48 -20.50 19.74
CA VAL A 97 22.60 -20.72 20.90
C VAL A 97 21.60 -19.57 20.97
N VAL A 98 20.31 -19.91 21.11
CA VAL A 98 19.25 -18.91 21.27
C VAL A 98 19.42 -18.20 22.61
N THR A 99 19.60 -16.88 22.57
CA THR A 99 19.80 -16.00 23.74
C THR A 99 18.59 -15.14 24.06
N GLY A 100 17.68 -14.98 23.09
CA GLY A 100 16.48 -14.17 23.24
C GLY A 100 15.57 -14.17 22.02
N GLU A 101 14.56 -13.33 22.08
CA GLU A 101 13.59 -13.11 21.00
C GLU A 101 13.33 -11.62 20.84
N PHE A 102 13.11 -11.17 19.60
CA PHE A 102 12.75 -9.78 19.30
C PHE A 102 11.77 -9.71 18.14
N SER A 103 11.03 -8.61 18.04
CA SER A 103 10.04 -8.39 16.99
C SER A 103 10.32 -7.05 16.30
N PRO A 104 11.03 -7.04 15.17
CA PRO A 104 11.27 -5.82 14.41
C PRO A 104 9.97 -5.21 13.93
N MET A 105 9.92 -3.88 13.93
CA MET A 105 8.73 -3.14 13.50
C MET A 105 9.11 -1.93 12.68
N SER A 106 8.27 -1.61 11.70
CA SER A 106 8.36 -0.37 10.93
C SER A 106 7.02 0.33 10.91
N SER A 107 7.03 1.65 10.89
CA SER A 107 5.80 2.43 10.76
C SER A 107 5.96 3.59 9.79
N VAL A 108 4.86 3.94 9.13
CA VAL A 108 4.71 5.15 8.33
C VAL A 108 3.52 5.93 8.84
N TRP A 109 3.76 7.16 9.23
CA TRP A 109 2.74 8.13 9.62
C TRP A 109 2.63 9.14 8.50
N SER A 110 1.43 9.44 8.04
CA SER A 110 1.23 10.41 6.97
C SER A 110 0.09 11.37 7.26
N ALA A 111 0.26 12.58 6.72
CA ALA A 111 -0.78 13.60 6.68
C ALA A 111 -0.84 14.17 5.27
N GLY A 112 -2.04 14.24 4.72
CA GLY A 112 -2.31 14.71 3.37
C GLY A 112 -3.31 15.85 3.35
N TRP A 113 -3.24 16.63 2.29
CA TRP A 113 -4.18 17.67 1.95
C TRP A 113 -4.49 17.62 0.46
N GLY A 114 -5.76 17.83 0.09
CA GLY A 114 -6.19 17.95 -1.30
C GLY A 114 -7.26 18.99 -1.49
N GLY A 115 -7.19 19.71 -2.60
CA GLY A 115 -8.12 20.79 -2.89
C GLY A 115 -8.01 21.32 -4.31
N LEU A 116 -8.82 22.33 -4.61
CA LEU A 116 -8.80 23.04 -5.86
C LEU A 116 -7.83 24.22 -5.81
N VAL A 117 -6.83 24.23 -6.69
CA VAL A 117 -5.91 25.36 -6.88
C VAL A 117 -6.03 25.82 -8.32
N LYS A 118 -6.53 27.03 -8.55
CA LYS A 118 -6.78 27.60 -9.89
C LYS A 118 -7.61 26.67 -10.80
N GLY A 119 -8.56 25.93 -10.21
CA GLY A 119 -9.43 25.01 -10.97
C GLY A 119 -8.86 23.60 -11.19
N TYR A 120 -7.64 23.33 -10.75
CA TYR A 120 -7.03 21.99 -10.80
C TYR A 120 -7.13 21.27 -9.46
N ASN A 121 -7.51 19.99 -9.45
CA ASN A 121 -7.45 19.16 -8.25
C ASN A 121 -5.99 18.81 -7.98
N VAL A 122 -5.46 19.27 -6.88
CA VAL A 122 -4.08 19.00 -6.47
C VAL A 122 -4.05 18.49 -5.05
N GLY A 123 -3.03 17.71 -4.74
CA GLY A 123 -2.85 17.16 -3.40
C GLY A 123 -1.38 16.97 -3.05
N PHE A 124 -1.15 16.95 -1.76
CA PHE A 124 0.16 16.78 -1.15
C PHE A 124 0.05 15.86 0.05
N THR A 125 1.03 14.96 0.25
CA THR A 125 1.15 14.14 1.47
C THR A 125 2.57 14.22 2.01
N ALA A 126 2.70 14.44 3.30
CA ALA A 126 3.95 14.31 4.04
C ALA A 126 3.94 12.99 4.83
N LYS A 127 5.06 12.28 4.84
CA LYS A 127 5.22 10.98 5.50
C LYS A 127 6.43 11.00 6.43
N PHE A 128 6.25 10.46 7.61
CA PHE A 128 7.32 10.16 8.56
C PHE A 128 7.48 8.65 8.65
N ILE A 129 8.71 8.17 8.45
CA ILE A 129 9.07 6.75 8.40
C ILE A 129 9.90 6.44 9.62
N SER A 130 9.55 5.39 10.35
CA SER A 130 10.32 4.87 11.49
C SER A 130 10.56 3.38 11.32
N HIS A 131 11.80 2.96 11.47
CA HIS A 131 12.19 1.55 11.56
C HIS A 131 12.82 1.29 12.92
N ASP A 132 12.28 0.31 13.63
CA ASP A 132 12.83 -0.22 14.86
C ASP A 132 13.23 -1.68 14.62
N LEU A 133 14.53 -1.91 14.39
CA LEU A 133 15.08 -3.19 14.01
C LEU A 133 15.90 -3.84 15.14
N TYR A 134 15.47 -3.63 16.39
CA TYR A 134 16.08 -4.15 17.61
C TYR A 134 17.40 -3.45 17.99
N VAL A 135 18.44 -3.58 17.18
CA VAL A 135 19.77 -2.98 17.47
C VAL A 135 19.88 -1.53 17.00
N GLN A 136 19.00 -1.11 16.10
CA GLN A 136 19.06 0.22 15.50
C GLN A 136 17.66 0.76 15.21
N ARG A 137 17.44 2.01 15.61
CA ARG A 137 16.25 2.78 15.23
C ARG A 137 16.65 3.85 14.22
N THR A 138 15.90 3.94 13.12
CA THR A 138 16.17 4.92 12.07
C THR A 138 14.90 5.63 11.63
N PHE A 139 15.07 6.83 11.08
CA PHE A 139 13.98 7.68 10.65
C PHE A 139 14.21 8.22 9.25
N GLY A 140 13.12 8.47 8.54
CA GLY A 140 13.11 9.08 7.22
C GLY A 140 11.86 9.90 7.00
N THR A 141 11.87 10.69 5.94
CA THR A 141 10.70 11.46 5.50
C THR A 141 10.50 11.29 4.01
N ALA A 142 9.23 11.21 3.61
CA ALA A 142 8.88 11.16 2.20
C ALA A 142 7.68 12.07 1.92
N PHE A 143 7.54 12.46 0.67
CA PHE A 143 6.49 13.35 0.21
C PHE A 143 5.85 12.78 -1.04
N ASP A 144 4.55 13.08 -1.22
CA ASP A 144 3.83 12.83 -2.47
C ASP A 144 3.21 14.14 -2.95
N VAL A 145 3.21 14.34 -4.27
CA VAL A 145 2.45 15.40 -4.95
C VAL A 145 1.58 14.73 -6.00
N ALA A 146 0.33 15.13 -6.07
CA ALA A 146 -0.62 14.48 -6.95
C ALA A 146 -1.60 15.46 -7.60
N THR A 147 -2.17 15.03 -8.72
CA THR A 147 -3.29 15.66 -9.36
C THR A 147 -4.35 14.64 -9.74
N TYR A 148 -5.58 15.10 -9.82
CA TYR A 148 -6.73 14.33 -10.28
C TYR A 148 -7.43 15.07 -11.39
N LEU A 149 -7.63 14.41 -12.52
CA LEU A 149 -8.25 14.94 -13.72
C LEU A 149 -9.55 14.15 -13.97
N PRO A 150 -10.70 14.71 -13.54
CA PRO A 150 -12.00 14.07 -13.75
C PRO A 150 -12.42 14.19 -15.22
N LYS A 151 -13.05 13.13 -15.73
CA LYS A 151 -13.75 13.12 -17.01
C LYS A 151 -12.94 13.67 -18.18
N VAL A 152 -11.68 13.24 -18.29
CA VAL A 152 -10.77 13.69 -19.38
C VAL A 152 -11.33 13.32 -20.76
N TYR A 153 -11.96 12.16 -20.86
CA TYR A 153 -12.71 11.74 -22.05
C TYR A 153 -13.93 10.92 -21.61
N LYS A 154 -15.14 11.39 -21.89
CA LYS A 154 -16.39 10.82 -21.36
C LYS A 154 -16.34 10.74 -19.83
N ASP A 155 -16.44 9.54 -19.27
CA ASP A 155 -16.38 9.27 -17.83
C ASP A 155 -15.01 8.74 -17.38
N LEU A 156 -13.96 8.87 -18.21
CA LEU A 156 -12.60 8.46 -17.87
C LEU A 156 -11.96 9.47 -16.92
N ASP A 157 -11.62 9.03 -15.73
CA ASP A 157 -10.83 9.76 -14.76
C ASP A 157 -9.36 9.37 -14.86
N ILE A 158 -8.46 10.34 -14.67
CA ILE A 158 -7.00 10.12 -14.63
C ILE A 158 -6.45 10.65 -13.32
N ASP A 159 -5.62 9.85 -12.66
CA ASP A 159 -4.84 10.18 -11.48
C ASP A 159 -3.36 10.19 -11.84
N VAL A 160 -2.62 11.21 -11.40
CA VAL A 160 -1.16 11.27 -11.56
C VAL A 160 -0.55 11.64 -10.23
N ALA A 161 0.49 10.93 -9.82
CA ALA A 161 1.19 11.23 -8.58
C ALA A 161 2.70 10.95 -8.69
N LEU A 162 3.51 11.88 -8.24
CA LEU A 162 4.91 11.64 -7.89
C LEU A 162 4.95 11.27 -6.42
N ARG A 163 5.38 10.05 -6.11
CA ARG A 163 5.30 9.49 -4.76
C ARG A 163 6.67 9.16 -4.18
N ASN A 164 6.74 9.22 -2.84
CA ASN A 164 7.86 8.77 -2.03
C ASN A 164 9.19 9.44 -2.39
N PHE A 165 9.22 10.73 -2.70
CA PHE A 165 10.46 11.48 -2.80
C PHE A 165 10.81 12.14 -1.47
N GLY A 166 12.09 12.26 -1.13
CA GLY A 166 12.51 12.85 0.15
C GLY A 166 13.80 12.26 0.69
N PHE A 167 13.86 12.08 2.02
CA PHE A 167 15.05 11.66 2.73
C PHE A 167 14.88 10.25 3.28
N ALA A 168 15.67 9.32 2.74
CA ALA A 168 15.62 7.93 3.14
C ALA A 168 16.22 7.70 4.54
N PRO A 169 15.72 6.71 5.31
CA PRO A 169 16.35 6.28 6.55
C PRO A 169 17.78 5.79 6.29
N LYS A 170 18.70 6.09 7.21
CA LYS A 170 20.07 5.58 7.20
C LYS A 170 20.24 4.48 8.24
N PHE A 171 20.89 3.40 7.84
CA PHE A 171 21.23 2.28 8.73
C PHE A 171 22.74 2.22 8.92
N GLY A 172 23.22 2.77 10.03
CA GLY A 172 24.64 3.06 10.23
C GLY A 172 25.15 4.01 9.15
N ASP A 173 26.19 3.61 8.46
CA ASP A 173 26.76 4.35 7.34
C ASP A 173 26.12 4.04 5.98
N THR A 174 25.14 3.09 5.96
CA THR A 174 24.49 2.68 4.73
C THR A 174 23.30 3.57 4.41
N GLU A 175 23.38 4.29 3.30
CA GLU A 175 22.23 5.02 2.76
C GLU A 175 21.28 4.06 2.03
N THR A 176 20.01 4.15 2.38
CA THR A 176 18.95 3.44 1.64
C THR A 176 18.33 4.38 0.60
N MET A 177 17.49 3.84 -0.28
CA MET A 177 16.79 4.63 -1.28
C MET A 177 15.29 4.55 -1.05
N LEU A 178 14.60 5.68 -1.13
CA LEU A 178 13.14 5.70 -1.19
C LEU A 178 12.65 5.12 -2.53
N PRO A 179 11.52 4.42 -2.56
CA PRO A 179 10.91 3.92 -3.78
C PRO A 179 10.14 5.05 -4.49
N THR A 180 10.89 6.09 -4.89
CA THR A 180 10.32 7.21 -5.62
C THR A 180 9.77 6.74 -6.96
N SER A 181 8.53 7.10 -7.26
CA SER A 181 7.84 6.66 -8.47
C SER A 181 6.88 7.72 -9.01
N LEU A 182 6.78 7.77 -10.35
CA LEU A 182 5.67 8.41 -11.04
C LEU A 182 4.56 7.38 -11.24
N ASN A 183 3.38 7.68 -10.75
CA ASN A 183 2.22 6.80 -10.83
C ASN A 183 1.15 7.45 -11.72
N VAL A 184 0.61 6.68 -12.64
CA VAL A 184 -0.51 7.09 -13.49
C VAL A 184 -1.61 6.05 -13.34
N GLY A 185 -2.78 6.49 -12.90
CA GLY A 185 -3.96 5.66 -12.74
C GLY A 185 -5.10 6.11 -13.65
N MET A 186 -5.91 5.16 -14.09
CA MET A 186 -7.10 5.38 -14.89
C MET A 186 -8.28 4.66 -14.24
N THR A 187 -9.44 5.33 -14.22
CA THR A 187 -10.69 4.75 -13.74
C THR A 187 -11.79 5.07 -14.75
N TYR A 188 -12.47 4.03 -15.22
CA TYR A 188 -13.56 4.19 -16.18
C TYR A 188 -14.80 3.45 -15.69
N PRO A 189 -15.81 4.16 -15.16
CA PRO A 189 -17.12 3.59 -14.83
C PRO A 189 -17.95 3.39 -16.11
N TYR A 190 -18.58 2.22 -16.22
CA TYR A 190 -19.50 1.90 -17.31
C TYR A 190 -20.66 1.05 -16.77
N LYS A 191 -21.82 1.65 -16.61
CA LYS A 191 -23.01 1.04 -15.94
C LYS A 191 -22.63 0.53 -14.54
N GLU A 192 -22.86 -0.75 -14.27
CA GLU A 192 -22.52 -1.43 -13.01
C GLU A 192 -21.03 -1.83 -12.90
N TRP A 193 -20.26 -1.68 -13.98
CA TRP A 193 -18.86 -2.02 -14.04
C TRP A 193 -17.97 -0.79 -13.80
N THR A 194 -16.83 -0.99 -13.16
CA THR A 194 -15.76 0.00 -13.14
C THR A 194 -14.46 -0.69 -13.48
N PHE A 195 -13.75 -0.15 -14.45
CA PHE A 195 -12.44 -0.61 -14.89
C PHE A 195 -11.35 0.26 -14.29
N TYR A 196 -10.27 -0.37 -13.88
CA TYR A 196 -9.14 0.27 -13.21
C TYR A 196 -7.84 -0.14 -13.87
N GLU A 197 -6.92 0.80 -13.97
CA GLU A 197 -5.57 0.57 -14.45
C GLU A 197 -4.60 1.49 -13.72
N GLN A 198 -3.40 1.01 -13.40
CA GLN A 198 -2.35 1.81 -12.79
C GLN A 198 -0.98 1.36 -13.24
N HIS A 199 -0.18 2.34 -13.67
CA HIS A 199 1.23 2.20 -14.00
C HIS A 199 2.08 2.91 -12.95
N ASN A 200 3.09 2.23 -12.41
CA ASN A 200 4.04 2.80 -11.46
C ASN A 200 5.44 2.72 -12.07
N PHE A 201 6.00 3.88 -12.40
CA PHE A 201 7.31 4.04 -13.01
C PHE A 201 8.33 4.38 -11.92
N PHE A 202 9.17 3.43 -11.56
CA PHE A 202 10.32 3.61 -10.68
C PHE A 202 11.57 3.90 -11.49
N LYS A 203 12.65 4.37 -10.86
CA LYS A 203 13.91 4.68 -11.55
C LYS A 203 14.47 3.53 -12.39
N LYS A 204 14.28 2.27 -11.94
CA LYS A 204 14.89 1.08 -12.56
C LYS A 204 13.88 0.07 -13.10
N PHE A 205 12.61 0.19 -12.76
CA PHE A 205 11.59 -0.79 -13.13
C PHE A 205 10.21 -0.15 -13.21
N HIS A 206 9.27 -0.90 -13.73
CA HIS A 206 7.88 -0.52 -13.90
C HIS A 206 6.99 -1.65 -13.41
N THR A 207 5.92 -1.29 -12.70
CA THR A 207 4.86 -2.23 -12.32
C THR A 207 3.52 -1.80 -12.90
N PHE A 208 2.67 -2.77 -13.12
CA PHE A 208 1.36 -2.57 -13.72
C PHE A 208 0.30 -3.29 -12.89
N GLY A 209 -0.83 -2.64 -12.67
CA GLY A 209 -2.01 -3.21 -12.06
C GLY A 209 -3.23 -2.91 -12.90
N SER A 210 -4.09 -3.89 -13.08
CA SER A 210 -5.37 -3.74 -13.78
C SER A 210 -6.46 -4.50 -13.05
N GLY A 211 -7.68 -4.00 -13.08
CA GLY A 211 -8.79 -4.66 -12.43
C GLY A 211 -10.15 -4.17 -12.86
N VAL A 212 -11.14 -4.89 -12.42
CA VAL A 212 -12.55 -4.61 -12.66
C VAL A 212 -13.36 -4.84 -11.39
N SER A 213 -14.35 -4.01 -11.17
CA SER A 213 -15.39 -4.24 -10.16
C SER A 213 -16.77 -4.24 -10.78
N TYR A 214 -17.63 -5.10 -10.27
CA TYR A 214 -19.05 -5.17 -10.61
C TYR A 214 -19.89 -4.81 -9.40
N ASN A 215 -20.73 -3.80 -9.52
CA ASN A 215 -21.62 -3.32 -8.46
C ASN A 215 -22.99 -4.03 -8.56
N TYR A 216 -23.35 -4.81 -7.56
CA TYR A 216 -24.65 -5.42 -7.44
C TYR A 216 -25.49 -4.68 -6.38
N ASN A 217 -26.55 -3.98 -6.85
CA ASN A 217 -27.53 -3.26 -6.03
C ASN A 217 -26.93 -2.23 -5.05
N ASN A 218 -25.75 -1.67 -5.28
CA ASN A 218 -25.06 -0.76 -4.37
C ASN A 218 -24.80 -1.33 -2.94
N MET A 219 -24.81 -2.65 -2.82
CA MET A 219 -24.58 -3.37 -1.56
C MET A 219 -23.38 -4.31 -1.65
N ILE A 220 -23.14 -4.88 -2.82
CA ILE A 220 -22.08 -5.87 -3.03
C ILE A 220 -21.26 -5.47 -4.26
N TRP A 221 -19.95 -5.48 -4.15
CA TRP A 221 -19.03 -5.29 -5.26
C TRP A 221 -18.14 -6.51 -5.38
N GLY A 222 -18.32 -7.30 -6.44
CA GLY A 222 -17.38 -8.34 -6.84
C GLY A 222 -16.21 -7.74 -7.60
N LYS A 223 -14.98 -8.22 -7.37
CA LYS A 223 -13.76 -7.65 -7.92
C LYS A 223 -12.80 -8.71 -8.38
N ALA A 224 -12.10 -8.42 -9.48
CA ALA A 224 -10.99 -9.20 -9.97
C ALA A 224 -9.92 -8.27 -10.53
N GLY A 225 -8.67 -8.69 -10.44
CA GLY A 225 -7.56 -7.91 -10.96
C GLY A 225 -6.33 -8.75 -11.23
N TYR A 226 -5.34 -8.10 -11.81
CA TYR A 226 -4.04 -8.70 -12.10
C TYR A 226 -2.93 -7.69 -11.82
N TYR A 227 -1.90 -8.12 -11.12
CA TYR A 227 -0.69 -7.36 -10.85
C TYR A 227 0.49 -7.95 -11.60
N TRP A 228 1.35 -7.09 -12.12
CA TRP A 228 2.54 -7.48 -12.86
C TRP A 228 3.75 -6.62 -12.50
N ASP A 229 4.85 -7.26 -12.14
CA ASP A 229 6.15 -6.69 -11.86
C ASP A 229 7.24 -7.58 -12.46
N LYS A 230 7.66 -7.24 -13.68
CA LYS A 230 8.66 -8.01 -14.41
C LYS A 230 10.04 -8.02 -13.73
N HIS A 231 10.37 -6.93 -13.03
CA HIS A 231 11.69 -6.79 -12.42
C HIS A 231 11.93 -7.76 -11.27
N HIS A 232 10.87 -8.06 -10.53
CA HIS A 232 10.92 -8.98 -9.39
C HIS A 232 10.33 -10.35 -9.71
N ASP A 233 10.04 -10.60 -11.00
CA ASP A 233 9.35 -11.81 -11.48
C ASP A 233 8.08 -12.13 -10.68
N LEU A 234 7.31 -11.07 -10.40
CA LEU A 234 6.16 -11.11 -9.52
C LEU A 234 4.91 -10.74 -10.30
N SER A 235 4.08 -11.72 -10.61
CA SER A 235 2.78 -11.50 -11.25
C SER A 235 1.73 -12.45 -10.70
N TYR A 236 0.53 -11.92 -10.44
CA TYR A 236 -0.53 -12.70 -9.83
C TYR A 236 -1.93 -12.12 -10.08
N PRO A 237 -2.95 -12.97 -10.18
CA PRO A 237 -4.34 -12.56 -10.11
C PRO A 237 -4.76 -12.24 -8.68
N THR A 238 -5.72 -11.33 -8.57
CA THR A 238 -6.31 -10.91 -7.31
C THR A 238 -7.82 -10.98 -7.41
N PHE A 239 -8.47 -11.29 -6.30
CA PHE A 239 -9.92 -11.35 -6.20
C PHE A 239 -10.37 -10.64 -4.93
N GLY A 240 -11.61 -10.20 -4.91
CA GLY A 240 -12.17 -9.62 -3.71
C GLY A 240 -13.63 -9.27 -3.80
N MET A 241 -14.14 -8.83 -2.67
CA MET A 241 -15.52 -8.41 -2.52
C MET A 241 -15.61 -7.29 -1.49
N ASP A 242 -16.43 -6.28 -1.76
CA ASP A 242 -16.86 -5.32 -0.73
C ASP A 242 -18.35 -5.51 -0.47
N LEU A 243 -18.69 -5.41 0.82
CA LEU A 243 -20.06 -5.42 1.31
C LEU A 243 -20.37 -4.09 1.96
N LYS A 244 -21.48 -3.47 1.58
CA LYS A 244 -21.99 -2.25 2.22
C LYS A 244 -23.21 -2.57 3.04
N TYR A 245 -23.21 -2.13 4.31
CA TYR A 245 -24.36 -2.13 5.17
C TYR A 245 -24.45 -0.77 5.89
N ASP A 246 -25.47 0.02 5.56
CA ASP A 246 -25.61 1.39 6.01
C ASP A 246 -24.35 2.23 5.70
N ARG A 247 -23.65 2.72 6.70
CA ARG A 247 -22.40 3.49 6.61
C ARG A 247 -21.12 2.61 6.69
N TYR A 248 -21.26 1.29 6.87
CA TYR A 248 -20.12 0.38 6.97
C TYR A 248 -19.88 -0.27 5.62
N PHE A 249 -18.58 -0.35 5.26
CA PHE A 249 -18.08 -1.14 4.14
C PHE A 249 -17.06 -2.14 4.67
N ILE A 250 -17.26 -3.42 4.37
CA ILE A 250 -16.33 -4.48 4.72
C ILE A 250 -15.76 -5.04 3.43
N GLY A 251 -14.45 -4.89 3.25
CA GLY A 251 -13.74 -5.34 2.07
C GLY A 251 -12.87 -6.55 2.38
N PHE A 252 -12.89 -7.52 1.47
CA PHE A 252 -12.05 -8.71 1.47
C PHE A 252 -11.25 -8.77 0.19
N SER A 253 -9.99 -9.17 0.26
CA SER A 253 -9.21 -9.51 -0.92
C SER A 253 -8.31 -10.71 -0.67
N TYR A 254 -8.03 -11.41 -1.76
CA TYR A 254 -7.19 -12.59 -1.78
C TYR A 254 -6.24 -12.52 -2.98
N ILE A 255 -4.96 -12.79 -2.75
CA ILE A 255 -3.95 -12.97 -3.79
C ILE A 255 -3.84 -14.46 -4.04
N TYR A 256 -4.16 -14.87 -5.26
CA TYR A 256 -4.00 -16.25 -5.70
C TYR A 256 -2.63 -16.42 -6.37
N GLY A 257 -1.95 -17.49 -6.02
CA GLY A 257 -0.67 -17.82 -6.62
C GLY A 257 -0.16 -19.18 -6.17
N ASP A 258 0.86 -19.65 -6.87
CA ASP A 258 1.63 -20.83 -6.54
C ASP A 258 2.35 -20.64 -5.19
N GLU A 259 2.68 -21.73 -4.50
CA GLU A 259 3.44 -21.72 -3.23
C GLU A 259 4.84 -21.11 -3.38
N THR A 260 5.40 -21.12 -4.59
CA THR A 260 6.67 -20.44 -4.90
C THR A 260 6.57 -18.91 -4.89
N LEU A 261 5.35 -18.37 -5.00
CA LEU A 261 5.12 -16.94 -5.00
C LEU A 261 5.05 -16.41 -3.56
N PRO A 262 5.99 -15.56 -3.11
CA PRO A 262 6.05 -15.11 -1.72
C PRO A 262 4.78 -14.48 -1.19
N VAL A 263 4.02 -13.80 -2.05
CA VAL A 263 2.77 -13.09 -1.70
C VAL A 263 1.52 -13.95 -1.90
N SER A 264 1.64 -15.22 -2.31
CA SER A 264 0.51 -16.11 -2.48
C SER A 264 -0.25 -16.31 -1.17
N ASN A 265 -1.52 -16.66 -1.29
CA ASN A 265 -2.40 -16.93 -0.15
C ASN A 265 -2.50 -15.78 0.86
N THR A 266 -2.20 -14.54 0.42
CA THR A 266 -2.38 -13.35 1.26
C THR A 266 -3.85 -12.95 1.28
N PHE A 267 -4.41 -12.90 2.48
CA PHE A 267 -5.76 -12.42 2.74
C PHE A 267 -5.73 -11.05 3.40
N ARG A 268 -6.60 -10.15 2.95
CA ARG A 268 -6.77 -8.81 3.54
C ARG A 268 -8.20 -8.57 3.95
N LEU A 269 -8.36 -7.91 5.08
CA LEU A 269 -9.62 -7.39 5.58
C LEU A 269 -9.52 -5.87 5.73
N THR A 270 -10.52 -5.16 5.27
CA THR A 270 -10.64 -3.71 5.45
C THR A 270 -12.05 -3.35 5.89
N ILE A 271 -12.16 -2.50 6.88
CA ILE A 271 -13.42 -1.93 7.34
C ILE A 271 -13.36 -0.42 7.13
N ASN A 272 -14.34 0.12 6.41
CA ASN A 272 -14.52 1.55 6.25
C ASN A 272 -15.82 1.98 6.94
N LEU A 273 -15.77 3.10 7.63
CA LEU A 273 -16.92 3.75 8.25
C LEU A 273 -17.09 5.14 7.64
N GLU A 274 -18.19 5.38 6.93
CA GLU A 274 -18.60 6.74 6.51
C GLU A 274 -19.01 7.53 7.77
N LEU A 275 -18.46 8.75 7.93
CA LEU A 275 -18.63 9.59 9.12
C LEU A 275 -19.78 10.59 8.95
#